data_cb2245810d8a5befcba28092e4c4ec8a
#
_entry.id   cb2245810d8a5befcba28092e4c4ec8a
#
_cell.length_a   1.000
_cell.length_b   1.000
_cell.length_c   1.000
_cell.angle_alpha   90.00
_cell.angle_beta   90.00
_cell.angle_gamma   90.00
#
_symmetry.space_group_name_H-M   'P 1'
#
loop_
_entity.id
_entity.type
_entity.pdbx_description
1 polymer ?
#
loop_
_entity_poly.entity_id
_entity_poly.type
_entity_poly.pdbx_seq_one_letter_code
_entity_poly.pdbx_strand_id
1 'polypeptide(L)'
;SCAGMVKNYYPDLFHNSAFHNDCKEVRSHMHELSDFLVNTLKVEDLGAELQGIGTYHSSCASLREYQVNDAPHKLLSRVKGLVMKELKEADVCCGFGGQFSAKFEPIAAGMAEQKVMHAENTNAEYVISTDASCLMHIESFTKKSNSKLKMMHLADVLASGW
;
A
#
# COMPACT_ATOMS: atom_id res chain seq x y z
N SER A 1 -1.91 -6.73 1.47
CA SER A 1 -2.94 -7.69 1.00
C SER A 1 -2.95 -9.01 1.77
N CYS A 2 -1.79 -9.63 2.08
CA CYS A 2 -1.72 -10.93 2.77
C CYS A 2 -2.41 -10.91 4.14
N ALA A 3 -2.18 -9.88 4.96
CA ALA A 3 -2.81 -9.80 6.28
C ALA A 3 -4.34 -9.72 6.19
N GLY A 4 -4.89 -8.95 5.24
CA GLY A 4 -6.33 -8.90 5.00
C GLY A 4 -6.90 -10.25 4.57
N MET A 5 -6.18 -10.97 3.69
CA MET A 5 -6.58 -12.29 3.25
C MET A 5 -6.66 -13.28 4.43
N VAL A 6 -5.64 -13.34 5.28
CA VAL A 6 -5.64 -14.22 6.45
C VAL A 6 -6.79 -13.87 7.43
N LYS A 7 -6.99 -12.56 7.67
CA LYS A 7 -8.05 -12.11 8.58
C LYS A 7 -9.46 -12.44 8.08
N ASN A 8 -9.72 -12.29 6.78
CA ASN A 8 -11.09 -12.33 6.26
C ASN A 8 -11.48 -13.67 5.67
N TYR A 9 -10.55 -14.40 5.02
CA TYR A 9 -10.91 -15.60 4.26
C TYR A 9 -10.46 -16.92 4.90
N TYR A 10 -9.44 -16.91 5.76
CA TYR A 10 -9.01 -18.13 6.46
C TYR A 10 -10.09 -18.73 7.38
N PRO A 11 -10.96 -17.92 8.03
CA PRO A 11 -12.06 -18.49 8.82
C PRO A 11 -12.96 -19.43 8.05
N ASP A 12 -13.31 -19.05 6.82
CA ASP A 12 -14.18 -19.87 5.97
C ASP A 12 -13.44 -21.11 5.46
N LEU A 13 -12.16 -20.96 5.10
CA LEU A 13 -11.31 -22.04 4.63
C LEU A 13 -11.11 -23.13 5.70
N PHE A 14 -11.00 -22.75 6.98
CA PHE A 14 -10.74 -23.66 8.08
C PHE A 14 -11.95 -23.92 8.98
N HIS A 15 -13.16 -23.52 8.55
CA HIS A 15 -14.37 -23.57 9.39
C HIS A 15 -14.65 -24.95 10.02
N ASN A 16 -14.52 -26.04 9.25
CA ASN A 16 -14.78 -27.41 9.70
C ASN A 16 -13.53 -28.29 9.69
N SER A 17 -12.34 -27.69 9.85
CA SER A 17 -11.07 -28.42 9.85
C SER A 17 -10.54 -28.64 11.28
N ALA A 18 -9.62 -29.60 11.43
CA ALA A 18 -8.88 -29.79 12.68
C ALA A 18 -8.05 -28.55 13.08
N PHE A 19 -7.73 -27.68 12.13
CA PHE A 19 -6.94 -26.45 12.32
C PHE A 19 -7.78 -25.21 12.61
N HIS A 20 -9.07 -25.35 12.91
CA HIS A 20 -9.96 -24.21 13.14
C HIS A 20 -9.47 -23.30 14.30
N ASN A 21 -9.02 -23.89 15.40
CA ASN A 21 -8.54 -23.13 16.55
C ASN A 21 -7.18 -22.50 16.27
N ASP A 22 -6.28 -23.20 15.60
CA ASP A 22 -4.97 -22.66 15.18
C ASP A 22 -5.16 -21.48 14.20
N CYS A 23 -6.16 -21.59 13.32
CA CYS A 23 -6.53 -20.47 12.43
C CYS A 23 -6.98 -19.24 13.21
N LYS A 24 -7.79 -19.41 14.28
CA LYS A 24 -8.20 -18.28 15.13
C LYS A 24 -7.01 -17.63 15.82
N GLU A 25 -6.08 -18.43 16.32
CA GLU A 25 -4.87 -17.93 16.97
C GLU A 25 -4.00 -17.15 15.99
N VAL A 26 -3.68 -17.70 14.82
CA VAL A 26 -2.92 -17.01 13.77
C VAL A 26 -3.59 -15.69 13.36
N ARG A 27 -4.91 -15.69 13.17
CA ARG A 27 -5.66 -14.46 12.85
C ARG A 27 -5.51 -13.37 13.91
N SER A 28 -5.54 -13.74 15.18
CA SER A 28 -5.44 -12.77 16.28
C SER A 28 -4.07 -12.08 16.35
N HIS A 29 -3.04 -12.75 15.84
CA HIS A 29 -1.67 -12.23 15.80
C HIS A 29 -1.24 -11.68 14.41
N MET A 30 -2.15 -11.73 13.40
CA MET A 30 -1.86 -11.22 12.09
C MET A 30 -2.09 -9.71 12.02
N HIS A 31 -1.03 -8.96 11.80
CA HIS A 31 -1.07 -7.51 11.67
C HIS A 31 -0.50 -7.04 10.33
N GLU A 32 -1.05 -5.96 9.81
CA GLU A 32 -0.40 -5.17 8.77
C GLU A 32 0.68 -4.29 9.43
N LEU A 33 1.78 -4.03 8.72
CA LEU A 33 2.96 -3.37 9.30
C LEU A 33 2.64 -2.02 9.96
N SER A 34 1.94 -1.14 9.25
CA SER A 34 1.63 0.19 9.78
C SER A 34 0.66 0.14 10.96
N ASP A 35 -0.33 -0.76 10.89
CA ASP A 35 -1.26 -1.03 11.99
C ASP A 35 -0.53 -1.56 13.23
N PHE A 36 0.41 -2.49 13.02
CA PHE A 36 1.22 -3.04 14.12
C PHE A 36 2.07 -1.96 14.80
N LEU A 37 2.76 -1.15 14.01
CA LEU A 37 3.61 -0.06 14.55
C LEU A 37 2.77 0.94 15.34
N VAL A 38 1.71 1.48 14.75
CA VAL A 38 0.94 2.57 15.34
C VAL A 38 -0.01 2.08 16.43
N ASN A 39 -0.77 1.01 16.17
CA ASN A 39 -1.86 0.61 17.05
C ASN A 39 -1.44 -0.43 18.10
N THR A 40 -0.43 -1.28 17.82
CA THR A 40 0.08 -2.27 18.77
C THR A 40 1.29 -1.75 19.54
N LEU A 41 2.33 -1.32 18.85
CA LEU A 41 3.56 -0.84 19.48
C LEU A 41 3.48 0.63 19.94
N LYS A 42 2.49 1.40 19.48
CA LYS A 42 2.33 2.83 19.79
C LYS A 42 3.53 3.67 19.34
N VAL A 43 4.16 3.28 18.24
CA VAL A 43 5.29 3.97 17.62
C VAL A 43 4.79 4.69 16.38
N GLU A 44 4.99 6.00 16.32
CA GLU A 44 4.64 6.83 15.16
C GLU A 44 5.88 7.46 14.49
N ASP A 45 7.01 7.54 15.20
CA ASP A 45 8.26 8.09 14.70
C ASP A 45 9.36 7.01 14.79
N LEU A 46 9.92 6.67 13.66
CA LEU A 46 10.99 5.67 13.50
C LEU A 46 12.34 6.32 13.18
N GLY A 47 12.43 7.66 13.20
CA GLY A 47 13.64 8.40 12.85
C GLY A 47 13.97 8.37 11.35
N ALA A 48 13.02 8.04 10.49
CA ALA A 48 13.23 7.95 9.06
C ALA A 48 13.47 9.33 8.43
N GLU A 49 14.38 9.39 7.45
CA GLU A 49 14.70 10.62 6.70
C GLU A 49 14.63 10.34 5.19
N LEU A 50 13.78 11.07 4.48
CA LEU A 50 13.66 11.02 3.03
C LEU A 50 13.39 12.43 2.50
N GLN A 51 14.27 12.97 1.66
CA GLN A 51 14.05 14.29 1.07
C GLN A 51 13.21 14.18 -0.19
N GLY A 52 12.20 15.04 -0.33
CA GLY A 52 11.39 15.16 -1.54
C GLY A 52 9.90 15.23 -1.29
N ILE A 53 9.13 15.15 -2.37
CA ILE A 53 7.68 15.22 -2.36
C ILE A 53 7.12 13.82 -2.62
N GLY A 54 6.29 13.34 -1.69
CA GLY A 54 5.61 12.06 -1.82
C GLY A 54 4.10 12.20 -1.94
N THR A 55 3.48 11.21 -2.55
CA THR A 55 2.03 11.02 -2.54
C THR A 55 1.70 9.58 -2.15
N TYR A 56 0.55 9.36 -1.51
CA TYR A 56 0.18 8.05 -0.99
C TYR A 56 -0.98 7.43 -1.78
N HIS A 57 -0.76 6.21 -2.28
CA HIS A 57 -1.80 5.38 -2.88
C HIS A 57 -2.34 4.39 -1.85
N SER A 58 -3.60 4.56 -1.45
CA SER A 58 -4.31 3.63 -0.57
C SER A 58 -4.70 2.38 -1.36
N SER A 59 -3.98 1.28 -1.14
CA SER A 59 -4.32 0.04 -1.83
C SER A 59 -5.69 -0.47 -1.42
N CYS A 60 -6.43 -1.05 -2.36
CA CYS A 60 -7.76 -1.59 -2.09
C CYS A 60 -7.72 -2.70 -1.03
N ALA A 61 -6.66 -3.50 -0.99
CA ALA A 61 -6.45 -4.54 0.01
C ALA A 61 -6.22 -3.96 1.42
N SER A 62 -5.42 -2.90 1.56
CA SER A 62 -5.26 -2.22 2.85
C SER A 62 -6.55 -1.58 3.32
N LEU A 63 -7.19 -0.82 2.43
CA LEU A 63 -8.34 0.00 2.77
C LEU A 63 -9.62 -0.81 3.02
N ARG A 64 -9.92 -1.79 2.15
CA ARG A 64 -11.20 -2.52 2.16
C ARG A 64 -11.10 -3.86 2.88
N GLU A 65 -9.99 -4.59 2.70
CA GLU A 65 -9.82 -5.91 3.28
C GLU A 65 -9.30 -5.85 4.73
N TYR A 66 -8.26 -5.07 4.96
CA TYR A 66 -7.66 -4.94 6.30
C TYR A 66 -8.25 -3.78 7.11
N GLN A 67 -8.82 -2.75 6.44
CA GLN A 67 -9.39 -1.55 7.04
C GLN A 67 -8.35 -0.66 7.76
N VAL A 68 -7.14 -0.60 7.22
CA VAL A 68 -6.12 0.36 7.63
C VAL A 68 -6.23 1.62 6.78
N ASN A 69 -6.38 2.77 7.43
CA ASN A 69 -6.46 4.07 6.78
C ASN A 69 -5.45 5.07 7.37
N ASP A 70 -5.50 5.33 8.65
CA ASP A 70 -4.77 6.43 9.29
C ASP A 70 -3.30 6.11 9.60
N ALA A 71 -2.99 4.85 9.90
CA ALA A 71 -1.66 4.45 10.35
C ALA A 71 -0.54 4.78 9.34
N PRO A 72 -0.67 4.49 8.03
CA PRO A 72 0.34 4.91 7.06
C PRO A 72 0.56 6.42 7.02
N HIS A 73 -0.50 7.21 7.10
CA HIS A 73 -0.43 8.67 7.07
C HIS A 73 0.27 9.24 8.31
N LYS A 74 -0.01 8.68 9.50
CA LYS A 74 0.68 9.06 10.75
C LYS A 74 2.18 8.82 10.64
N LEU A 75 2.58 7.63 10.20
CA LEU A 75 4.00 7.29 10.03
C LEU A 75 4.68 8.19 9.00
N LEU A 76 4.07 8.40 7.82
CA LEU A 76 4.62 9.26 6.77
C LEU A 76 4.75 10.72 7.20
N SER A 77 3.86 11.21 8.05
CA SER A 77 3.92 12.58 8.58
C SER A 77 5.11 12.84 9.50
N ARG A 78 5.77 11.78 10.00
CA ARG A 78 6.95 11.85 10.87
C ARG A 78 8.28 11.67 10.13
N VAL A 79 8.22 11.33 8.82
CA VAL A 79 9.44 11.18 8.01
C VAL A 79 10.06 12.54 7.75
N LYS A 80 11.26 12.74 8.22
CA LYS A 80 11.97 14.02 8.10
C LYS A 80 12.34 14.33 6.66
N GLY A 81 11.99 15.52 6.19
CA GLY A 81 12.28 15.99 4.83
C GLY A 81 11.26 15.56 3.77
N LEU A 82 10.30 14.66 4.11
CA LEU A 82 9.26 14.23 3.19
C LEU A 82 8.04 15.16 3.29
N VAL A 83 7.68 15.75 2.15
CA VAL A 83 6.48 16.58 2.01
C VAL A 83 5.38 15.74 1.35
N MET A 84 4.36 15.37 2.12
CA MET A 84 3.24 14.60 1.58
C MET A 84 2.24 15.51 0.87
N LYS A 85 1.85 15.12 -0.34
CA LYS A 85 0.79 15.75 -1.14
C LYS A 85 -0.37 14.78 -1.32
N GLU A 86 -1.58 15.30 -1.25
CA GLU A 86 -2.79 14.51 -1.44
C GLU A 86 -2.88 14.02 -2.90
N LEU A 87 -3.09 12.72 -3.06
CA LEU A 87 -3.31 12.10 -4.37
C LEU A 87 -4.80 12.16 -4.69
N LYS A 88 -5.13 12.73 -5.84
CA LYS A 88 -6.51 12.68 -6.34
C LYS A 88 -6.92 11.22 -6.53
N GLU A 89 -8.09 10.85 -6.02
CA GLU A 89 -8.62 9.48 -6.09
C GLU A 89 -7.63 8.44 -5.51
N ALA A 90 -7.02 8.75 -4.36
CA ALA A 90 -6.02 7.89 -3.71
C ALA A 90 -6.52 6.46 -3.45
N ASP A 91 -7.81 6.31 -3.18
CA ASP A 91 -8.52 5.07 -2.84
C ASP A 91 -9.06 4.29 -4.06
N VAL A 92 -8.99 4.87 -5.26
CA VAL A 92 -9.37 4.18 -6.50
C VAL A 92 -8.31 3.14 -6.86
N CYS A 93 -8.75 1.95 -7.28
CA CYS A 93 -7.88 0.83 -7.62
C CYS A 93 -6.82 1.19 -8.67
N CYS A 94 -5.60 0.68 -8.51
CA CYS A 94 -4.50 0.85 -9.46
C CYS A 94 -4.67 0.05 -10.77
N GLY A 95 -5.59 -0.92 -10.80
CA GLY A 95 -5.81 -1.79 -11.96
C GLY A 95 -5.05 -3.12 -11.93
N PHE A 96 -4.21 -3.42 -10.94
CA PHE A 96 -3.49 -4.68 -10.89
C PHE A 96 -4.42 -5.89 -10.81
N GLY A 97 -5.18 -6.05 -9.72
CA GLY A 97 -6.20 -7.08 -9.51
C GLY A 97 -5.79 -8.53 -9.83
N GLY A 98 -4.50 -8.87 -9.83
CA GLY A 98 -3.99 -10.19 -10.17
C GLY A 98 -4.43 -10.64 -11.57
N GLN A 99 -5.43 -11.54 -11.65
CA GLN A 99 -5.95 -12.00 -12.94
C GLN A 99 -6.60 -10.89 -13.78
N PHE A 100 -7.07 -9.82 -13.16
CA PHE A 100 -7.71 -8.71 -13.87
C PHE A 100 -6.74 -8.04 -14.85
N SER A 101 -5.53 -7.70 -14.40
CA SER A 101 -4.52 -7.08 -15.26
C SER A 101 -4.08 -7.97 -16.43
N ALA A 102 -4.11 -9.31 -16.24
CA ALA A 102 -3.78 -10.25 -17.31
C ALA A 102 -4.92 -10.44 -18.33
N LYS A 103 -6.19 -10.41 -17.86
CA LYS A 103 -7.35 -10.64 -18.72
C LYS A 103 -7.86 -9.37 -19.40
N PHE A 104 -7.67 -8.21 -18.75
CA PHE A 104 -8.21 -6.92 -19.19
C PHE A 104 -7.10 -5.87 -19.26
N GLU A 105 -5.97 -6.23 -19.89
CA GLU A 105 -4.75 -5.40 -19.98
C GLU A 105 -5.04 -3.94 -20.39
N PRO A 106 -5.83 -3.62 -21.42
CA PRO A 106 -6.08 -2.24 -21.80
C PRO A 106 -6.76 -1.41 -20.71
N ILE A 107 -7.70 -2.03 -19.97
CA ILE A 107 -8.40 -1.35 -18.87
C ILE A 107 -7.45 -1.16 -17.69
N ALA A 108 -6.69 -2.18 -17.34
CA ALA A 108 -5.71 -2.13 -16.26
C ALA A 108 -4.62 -1.08 -16.53
N ALA A 109 -4.14 -1.00 -17.78
CA ALA A 109 -3.19 0.03 -18.21
C ALA A 109 -3.76 1.44 -18.09
N GLY A 110 -5.01 1.67 -18.51
CA GLY A 110 -5.68 2.96 -18.37
C GLY A 110 -5.85 3.39 -16.90
N MET A 111 -6.12 2.44 -16.00
CA MET A 111 -6.18 2.70 -14.55
C MET A 111 -4.81 3.10 -13.97
N ALA A 112 -3.73 2.43 -14.40
CA ALA A 112 -2.37 2.79 -13.99
C ALA A 112 -1.97 4.17 -14.55
N GLU A 113 -2.31 4.46 -15.81
CA GLU A 113 -2.09 5.77 -16.45
C GLU A 113 -2.75 6.89 -15.67
N GLN A 114 -4.02 6.73 -15.28
CA GLN A 114 -4.73 7.71 -14.48
C GLN A 114 -4.05 7.96 -13.13
N LYS A 115 -3.57 6.91 -12.46
CA LYS A 115 -2.80 7.06 -11.21
C LYS A 115 -1.50 7.82 -11.40
N VAL A 116 -0.75 7.51 -12.44
CA VAL A 116 0.50 8.22 -12.77
C VAL A 116 0.22 9.70 -13.05
N MET A 117 -0.79 9.99 -13.88
CA MET A 117 -1.20 11.37 -14.18
C MET A 117 -1.58 12.15 -12.90
N HIS A 118 -2.37 11.53 -12.00
CA HIS A 118 -2.75 12.16 -10.74
C HIS A 118 -1.53 12.43 -9.84
N ALA A 119 -0.57 11.50 -9.78
CA ALA A 119 0.64 11.67 -9.01
C ALA A 119 1.55 12.76 -9.58
N GLU A 120 1.74 12.80 -10.90
CA GLU A 120 2.52 13.86 -11.58
C GLU A 120 1.92 15.26 -11.36
N ASN A 121 0.59 15.37 -11.35
CA ASN A 121 -0.11 16.63 -11.08
C ASN A 121 0.13 17.17 -9.66
N THR A 122 0.60 16.34 -8.73
CA THR A 122 1.01 16.79 -7.39
C THR A 122 2.43 17.30 -7.32
N ASN A 123 3.22 17.19 -8.40
CA ASN A 123 4.66 17.36 -8.47
C ASN A 123 5.42 16.40 -7.52
N ALA A 124 4.85 15.22 -7.23
CA ALA A 124 5.49 14.22 -6.40
C ALA A 124 6.68 13.58 -7.12
N GLU A 125 7.70 13.23 -6.35
CA GLU A 125 8.82 12.41 -6.78
C GLU A 125 8.57 10.92 -6.47
N TYR A 126 7.79 10.69 -5.40
CA TYR A 126 7.52 9.35 -4.88
C TYR A 126 6.03 9.05 -4.85
N VAL A 127 5.68 7.86 -5.33
CA VAL A 127 4.37 7.23 -5.06
C VAL A 127 4.60 6.15 -4.01
N ILE A 128 3.98 6.32 -2.86
CA ILE A 128 4.16 5.44 -1.69
C ILE A 128 2.89 4.61 -1.49
N SER A 129 3.05 3.34 -1.18
CA SER A 129 1.93 2.45 -0.84
C SER A 129 2.38 1.33 0.11
N THR A 130 1.44 0.69 0.78
CA THR A 130 1.64 -0.53 1.58
C THR A 130 1.51 -1.81 0.76
N ASP A 131 1.23 -1.72 -0.52
CA ASP A 131 1.03 -2.89 -1.38
C ASP A 131 2.00 -2.89 -2.56
N ALA A 132 2.97 -3.80 -2.50
CA ALA A 132 4.00 -3.95 -3.52
C ALA A 132 3.43 -4.29 -4.90
N SER A 133 2.30 -4.99 -4.97
CA SER A 133 1.68 -5.36 -6.25
C SER A 133 1.08 -4.15 -6.96
N CYS A 134 0.48 -3.20 -6.22
CA CYS A 134 0.05 -1.93 -6.78
C CYS A 134 1.24 -1.10 -7.28
N LEU A 135 2.30 -1.00 -6.49
CA LEU A 135 3.51 -0.27 -6.87
C LEU A 135 4.15 -0.85 -8.14
N MET A 136 4.28 -2.17 -8.20
CA MET A 136 4.82 -2.88 -9.35
C MET A 136 4.02 -2.63 -10.64
N HIS A 137 2.68 -2.62 -10.52
CA HIS A 137 1.80 -2.36 -11.65
C HIS A 137 1.92 -0.91 -12.14
N ILE A 138 1.88 0.06 -11.23
CA ILE A 138 2.05 1.48 -11.56
C ILE A 138 3.45 1.73 -12.14
N GLU A 139 4.51 1.11 -11.56
CA GLU A 139 5.87 1.22 -12.06
C GLU A 139 6.03 0.69 -13.50
N SER A 140 5.34 -0.40 -13.82
CA SER A 140 5.38 -0.94 -15.19
C SER A 140 4.88 0.08 -16.23
N PHE A 141 3.90 0.89 -15.85
CA PHE A 141 3.41 1.98 -16.71
C PHE A 141 4.39 3.17 -16.73
N THR A 142 4.93 3.60 -15.58
CA THR A 142 5.91 4.70 -15.54
C THR A 142 7.14 4.41 -16.40
N LYS A 143 7.61 3.17 -16.43
CA LYS A 143 8.72 2.74 -17.29
C LYS A 143 8.40 2.86 -18.79
N LYS A 144 7.15 2.58 -19.18
CA LYS A 144 6.69 2.71 -20.58
C LYS A 144 6.47 4.17 -20.99
N SER A 145 5.99 5.00 -20.07
CA SER A 145 5.69 6.42 -20.31
C SER A 145 6.87 7.38 -20.07
N ASN A 146 8.06 6.86 -19.69
CA ASN A 146 9.22 7.65 -19.26
C ASN A 146 8.91 8.65 -18.13
N SER A 147 7.97 8.33 -17.26
CA SER A 147 7.70 9.11 -16.05
C SER A 147 8.87 9.05 -15.08
N LYS A 148 9.13 10.16 -14.37
CA LYS A 148 10.22 10.26 -13.38
C LYS A 148 9.78 9.79 -11.98
N LEU A 149 8.52 9.43 -11.79
CA LEU A 149 7.98 8.98 -10.52
C LEU A 149 8.70 7.71 -10.06
N LYS A 150 9.06 7.68 -8.79
CA LYS A 150 9.66 6.53 -8.13
C LYS A 150 8.64 5.85 -7.24
N MET A 151 8.52 4.53 -7.35
CA MET A 151 7.64 3.73 -6.49
C MET A 151 8.40 3.32 -5.25
N MET A 152 7.82 3.59 -4.07
CA MET A 152 8.42 3.18 -2.79
C MET A 152 7.40 2.47 -1.90
N HIS A 153 7.78 1.33 -1.36
CA HIS A 153 6.96 0.69 -0.34
C HIS A 153 7.07 1.48 0.98
N LEU A 154 5.98 1.54 1.76
CA LEU A 154 5.99 2.23 3.05
C LEU A 154 7.15 1.77 3.95
N ALA A 155 7.45 0.47 3.98
CA ALA A 155 8.56 -0.06 4.76
C ALA A 155 9.92 0.51 4.35
N ASP A 156 10.15 0.70 3.04
CA ASP A 156 11.41 1.27 2.53
C ASP A 156 11.54 2.75 2.93
N VAL A 157 10.42 3.50 2.90
CA VAL A 157 10.39 4.88 3.38
C VAL A 157 10.71 4.95 4.87
N LEU A 158 10.10 4.07 5.67
CA LEU A 158 10.32 4.04 7.12
C LEU A 158 11.72 3.54 7.52
N ALA A 159 12.40 2.82 6.64
CA ALA A 159 13.78 2.37 6.82
C ALA A 159 14.82 3.33 6.21
N SER A 160 14.39 4.45 5.63
CA SER A 160 15.31 5.43 5.02
C SER A 160 16.03 6.27 6.09
N GLY A 161 17.27 6.63 5.80
CA GLY A 161 18.09 7.47 6.70
C GLY A 161 18.93 6.70 7.74
N TRP A 162 18.92 5.35 7.66
CA TRP A 162 19.76 4.48 8.51
C TRP A 162 21.06 4.07 7.83
#